data_f48e9db51e00bdfd6ce897ec9d7cd12b
#
_entry.id   f48e9db51e00bdfd6ce897ec9d7cd12b
#
_cell.length_a   1.000
_cell.length_b   1.000
_cell.length_c   1.000
_cell.angle_alpha   90.00
_cell.angle_beta   90.00
_cell.angle_gamma   90.00
#
_symmetry.space_group_name_H-M   'P 1'
#
loop_
_entity.id
_entity.type
_entity.pdbx_description
1 polymer ?
#
loop_
_entity_poly.entity_id
_entity_poly.type
_entity_poly.pdbx_seq_one_letter_code
_entity_poly.pdbx_strand_id
1 'polypeptide(L)' 'MLIGVMIALGAGIAALAGIGAGVGIGIATGKAVDAVARQPEADSKISKNLLLGCALAEATAIYGMVVAILIIFLCK' A
#
# COMPACT_ATOMS: atom_id res chain seq x y z
N MET A 1 -17.71 21.00 15.73
CA MET A 1 -18.27 20.05 14.75
C MET A 1 -17.62 20.15 13.37
N LEU A 2 -17.48 21.35 12.82
CA LEU A 2 -16.83 21.52 11.51
C LEU A 2 -15.38 21.06 11.52
N ILE A 3 -14.63 21.40 12.57
CA ILE A 3 -13.23 20.97 12.70
C ILE A 3 -13.16 19.45 12.72
N GLY A 4 -14.04 18.78 13.46
CA GLY A 4 -14.07 17.32 13.50
C GLY A 4 -14.36 16.70 12.14
N VAL A 5 -15.25 17.27 11.36
CA VAL A 5 -15.55 16.81 10.01
C VAL A 5 -14.33 16.99 9.10
N MET A 6 -13.65 18.12 9.19
CA MET A 6 -12.47 18.38 8.36
C MET A 6 -11.31 17.45 8.73
N ILE A 7 -11.13 17.14 10.02
CA ILE A 7 -10.11 16.18 10.47
C ILE A 7 -10.42 14.80 9.90
N ALA A 8 -11.69 14.38 9.98
CA ALA A 8 -12.08 13.07 9.45
C ALA A 8 -11.86 12.98 7.93
N LEU A 9 -12.21 14.04 7.20
CA LEU A 9 -11.99 14.09 5.76
C LEU A 9 -10.50 14.06 5.41
N GLY A 10 -9.68 14.84 6.12
CA GLY A 10 -8.24 14.87 5.89
C GLY A 10 -7.61 13.51 6.15
N ALA A 11 -7.97 12.86 7.25
CA ALA A 11 -7.45 11.53 7.59
C ALA A 11 -7.89 10.50 6.55
N GLY A 12 -9.15 10.56 6.11
CA GLY A 12 -9.66 9.66 5.08
C GLY A 12 -8.94 9.83 3.75
N ILE A 13 -8.69 11.07 3.34
CA ILE A 13 -7.95 11.36 2.10
C ILE A 13 -6.51 10.86 2.22
N ALA A 14 -5.85 11.07 3.37
CA ALA A 14 -4.50 10.58 3.58
C ALA A 14 -4.45 9.04 3.48
N ALA A 15 -5.46 8.35 4.01
CA ALA A 15 -5.53 6.89 3.95
C ALA A 15 -5.73 6.38 2.52
N LEU A 16 -6.25 7.20 1.60
CA LEU A 16 -6.40 6.81 0.20
C LEU A 16 -5.06 6.55 -0.49
N ALA A 17 -3.94 6.97 0.11
CA ALA A 17 -2.61 6.61 -0.40
C ALA A 17 -2.42 5.10 -0.53
N GLY A 18 -3.15 4.30 0.27
CA GLY A 18 -3.11 2.86 0.18
C GLY A 18 -3.69 2.27 -1.11
N ILE A 19 -4.53 3.01 -1.83
CA ILE A 19 -5.14 2.53 -3.06
C ILE A 19 -4.08 2.22 -4.11
N GLY A 20 -3.13 3.15 -4.32
CA GLY A 20 -2.07 2.95 -5.31
C GLY A 20 -1.22 1.74 -5.01
N ALA A 21 -0.78 1.60 -3.76
CA ALA A 21 0.00 0.44 -3.33
C ALA A 21 -0.81 -0.85 -3.49
N GLY A 22 -2.08 -0.85 -3.06
CA GLY A 22 -2.94 -2.03 -3.16
C GLY A 22 -3.13 -2.49 -4.59
N VAL A 23 -3.43 -1.57 -5.50
CA VAL A 23 -3.61 -1.89 -6.93
C VAL A 23 -2.29 -2.37 -7.53
N GLY A 24 -1.21 -1.65 -7.29
CA GLY A 24 0.10 -2.00 -7.84
C GLY A 24 0.61 -3.34 -7.34
N ILE A 25 0.52 -3.59 -6.05
CA ILE A 25 0.94 -4.86 -5.45
C ILE A 25 0.06 -6.00 -5.97
N GLY A 26 -1.25 -5.77 -6.10
CA GLY A 26 -2.16 -6.78 -6.65
C GLY A 26 -1.81 -7.17 -8.07
N ILE A 27 -1.52 -6.18 -8.93
CA ILE A 27 -1.11 -6.42 -10.31
C ILE A 27 0.22 -7.18 -10.35
N ALA A 28 1.21 -6.73 -9.57
CA ALA A 28 2.52 -7.37 -9.52
C ALA A 28 2.40 -8.82 -9.05
N THR A 29 1.59 -9.09 -8.04
CA THR A 29 1.37 -10.44 -7.54
C THR A 29 0.74 -11.34 -8.59
N GLY A 30 -0.27 -10.83 -9.32
CA GLY A 30 -0.89 -11.59 -10.41
C GLY A 30 0.10 -11.96 -11.49
N LYS A 31 0.96 -11.02 -11.88
CA LYS A 31 2.01 -11.28 -12.89
C LYS A 31 3.05 -12.25 -12.38
N ALA A 32 3.40 -12.17 -11.10
CA ALA A 32 4.36 -13.11 -10.50
C ALA A 32 3.81 -14.53 -10.47
N VAL A 33 2.54 -14.70 -10.14
CA VAL A 33 1.89 -16.01 -10.14
C VAL A 33 1.89 -16.61 -11.55
N ASP A 34 1.58 -15.80 -12.57
CA ASP A 34 1.64 -16.26 -13.96
C ASP A 34 3.05 -16.66 -14.35
N ALA A 35 4.05 -15.88 -13.94
CA ALA A 35 5.45 -16.18 -14.27
C ALA A 35 5.91 -17.49 -13.62
N VAL A 36 5.51 -17.75 -12.38
CA VAL A 36 5.83 -19.00 -11.68
C VAL A 36 5.15 -20.19 -12.38
N ALA A 37 3.91 -19.99 -12.84
CA ALA A 37 3.19 -21.04 -13.56
C ALA A 37 3.89 -21.43 -14.85
N ARG A 38 4.54 -20.47 -15.54
CA ARG A 38 5.27 -20.71 -16.78
C ARG A 38 6.67 -21.25 -16.53
N GLN A 39 7.32 -20.82 -15.47
CA GLN A 39 8.68 -21.19 -15.12
C GLN A 39 8.77 -21.52 -13.64
N PRO A 40 8.26 -22.70 -13.24
CA PRO A 40 8.27 -23.10 -11.82
C PRO A 40 9.69 -23.12 -11.21
N GLU A 41 10.71 -23.37 -12.02
CA GLU A 41 12.09 -23.39 -11.56
C GLU A 41 12.58 -22.00 -11.14
N ALA A 42 11.91 -20.94 -11.57
CA ALA A 42 12.25 -19.56 -11.20
C ALA A 42 11.50 -19.04 -9.99
N ASP A 43 10.67 -19.87 -9.34
CA ASP A 43 9.82 -19.46 -8.22
C ASP A 43 10.60 -18.70 -7.13
N SER A 44 11.75 -19.22 -6.74
CA SER A 44 12.55 -18.59 -5.69
C SER A 44 12.96 -17.17 -6.03
N LYS A 45 13.41 -16.93 -7.25
CA LYS A 45 13.80 -15.59 -7.72
C LYS A 45 12.61 -14.67 -7.84
N ILE A 46 11.51 -15.15 -8.40
CA ILE A 46 10.30 -14.37 -8.63
C ILE A 46 9.70 -13.95 -7.30
N SER A 47 9.56 -14.88 -6.35
CA SER A 47 9.00 -14.61 -5.04
C SER A 47 9.85 -13.64 -4.25
N LYS A 48 11.16 -13.75 -4.33
CA LYS A 48 12.09 -12.85 -3.62
C LYS A 48 11.97 -11.43 -4.15
N ASN A 49 11.96 -11.26 -5.47
CA ASN A 49 11.83 -9.93 -6.09
C ASN A 49 10.45 -9.34 -5.84
N LEU A 50 9.41 -10.16 -5.88
CA LEU A 50 8.06 -9.71 -5.59
C LEU A 50 7.96 -9.20 -4.14
N LEU A 51 8.48 -9.98 -3.19
CA LEU A 51 8.44 -9.59 -1.78
C LEU A 51 9.15 -8.27 -1.54
N LEU A 52 10.35 -8.10 -2.13
CA LEU A 52 11.11 -6.86 -1.99
C LEU A 52 10.36 -5.67 -2.58
N GLY A 53 9.87 -5.80 -3.81
CA GLY A 53 9.15 -4.72 -4.49
C GLY A 53 7.85 -4.36 -3.78
N CYS A 54 7.09 -5.36 -3.35
CA CYS A 54 5.84 -5.14 -2.66
C CYS A 54 6.04 -4.51 -1.27
N ALA A 55 7.10 -4.91 -0.56
CA ALA A 55 7.42 -4.31 0.73
C ALA A 55 7.76 -2.83 0.58
N LEU A 56 8.53 -2.46 -0.43
CA LEU A 56 8.87 -1.07 -0.70
C LEU A 56 7.65 -0.27 -1.16
N ALA A 57 6.78 -0.86 -1.97
CA ALA A 57 5.55 -0.21 -2.41
C ALA A 57 4.58 0.00 -1.25
N GLU A 58 4.48 -0.96 -0.33
CA GLU A 58 3.60 -0.86 0.83
C GLU A 58 4.00 0.30 1.75
N ALA A 59 5.28 0.70 1.75
CA ALA A 59 5.74 1.82 2.55
C ALA A 59 4.97 3.10 2.24
N THR A 60 4.54 3.31 0.99
CA THR A 60 3.76 4.49 0.61
C THR A 60 2.39 4.51 1.30
N ALA A 61 1.74 3.35 1.43
CA ALA A 61 0.47 3.24 2.15
C ALA A 61 0.67 3.46 3.65
N ILE A 62 1.78 2.99 4.20
CA ILE A 62 2.13 3.20 5.60
C ILE A 62 2.35 4.69 5.88
N TYR A 63 3.01 5.42 4.99
CA TYR A 63 3.16 6.87 5.13
C TYR A 63 1.81 7.57 5.17
N GLY A 64 0.87 7.19 4.31
CA GLY A 64 -0.48 7.74 4.32
C GLY A 64 -1.21 7.43 5.63
N MET A 65 -1.06 6.22 6.14
CA MET A 65 -1.64 5.83 7.42
C MET A 65 -1.07 6.66 8.57
N VAL A 66 0.24 6.86 8.59
CA VAL A 66 0.90 7.67 9.62
C VAL A 66 0.39 9.11 9.57
N VAL A 67 0.28 9.69 8.38
CA VAL A 67 -0.26 11.04 8.23
C VAL A 67 -1.71 11.10 8.73
N ALA A 68 -2.52 10.10 8.43
CA ALA A 68 -3.90 10.04 8.90
C ALA A 68 -3.97 10.01 10.43
N ILE A 69 -3.12 9.21 11.07
CA ILE A 69 -3.06 9.12 12.53
C ILE A 69 -2.64 10.46 13.13
N LEU A 70 -1.63 11.10 12.55
CA LEU A 70 -1.16 12.40 13.02
C LEU A 70 -2.26 13.47 12.92
N ILE A 71 -3.03 13.45 11.83
CA ILE A 71 -4.14 14.37 11.64
C ILE A 71 -5.18 14.17 12.75
N ILE A 72 -5.54 12.92 13.03
CA ILE A 72 -6.56 12.61 14.03
C ILE A 72 -6.14 13.07 15.42
N PHE A 73 -4.88 12.84 15.79
CA PHE A 73 -4.42 13.10 17.16
C PHE A 73 -3.86 14.49 17.38
N LEU A 74 -3.27 15.12 16.37
CA LEU A 74 -2.59 16.39 16.55
C LEU A 74 -3.42 17.60 16.11
N CYS A 75 -4.41 17.40 15.26
CA CYS A 75 -5.20 18.51 14.70
C CYS A 75 -6.55 18.72 15.40
N LYS A 76 -6.81 18.01 16.47
CA LYS A 76 -8.08 18.17 17.17
C LYS A 76 -8.12 19.35 18.18
#